data_5e6ceaf1c4d513da63c78cdbbed5de5c
#
_entry.id   5e6ceaf1c4d513da63c78cdbbed5de5c
#
_cell.length_a   1.000
_cell.length_b   1.000
_cell.length_c   1.000
_cell.angle_alpha   90.00
_cell.angle_beta   90.00
_cell.angle_gamma   90.00
#
_symmetry.space_group_name_H-M   'P 1'
#
loop_
_entity.id
_entity.type
_entity.pdbx_description
1 polymer ?
#
loop_
_entity_poly.entity_id
_entity_poly.type
_entity_poly.pdbx_seq_one_letter_code
_entity_poly.pdbx_strand_id
1 'polypeptide(L)'
;MSASNTAVSDRLRELGIELPAVAAPVAAYVPAVRVGDLVYTSGQLPFVDGELLAAGKVREVSAAGQSDSQGSVSPEQARDAARIAALNALAAVDDLVGIDAVERIIKVTGFVASAPGFNGQPGVINGASELFGEIFGDAGQHARSAVGVNELPLNTPVEVEIIVQVRS
;
A
#
# COMPACT_ATOMS: atom_id res chain seq x y z
N MET A 1 29.80 2.74 15.97
CA MET A 1 29.77 1.88 14.78
C MET A 1 28.68 2.43 13.88
N SER A 2 29.06 3.09 12.79
CA SER A 2 28.09 3.65 11.83
C SER A 2 27.42 2.47 11.13
N ALA A 3 26.12 2.28 11.31
CA ALA A 3 25.36 1.37 10.48
C ALA A 3 25.58 1.85 9.03
N SER A 4 26.11 1.01 8.19
CA SER A 4 26.17 1.26 6.75
C SER A 4 24.74 1.43 6.29
N ASN A 5 24.37 2.66 5.93
CA ASN A 5 23.04 2.96 5.39
C ASN A 5 23.00 2.34 3.99
N THR A 6 22.57 1.08 3.92
CA THR A 6 22.32 0.40 2.63
C THR A 6 21.27 1.21 1.88
N ALA A 7 21.52 1.52 0.61
CA ALA A 7 20.54 2.24 -0.20
C ALA A 7 19.23 1.42 -0.28
N VAL A 8 18.10 2.10 -0.32
CA VAL A 8 16.79 1.42 -0.39
C VAL A 8 16.68 0.58 -1.66
N SER A 9 17.23 1.08 -2.78
CA SER A 9 17.32 0.34 -4.04
C SER A 9 18.12 -0.96 -3.93
N ASP A 10 19.22 -0.97 -3.14
CA ASP A 10 19.99 -2.19 -2.86
C ASP A 10 19.16 -3.18 -2.04
N ARG A 11 18.45 -2.67 -1.02
CA ARG A 11 17.58 -3.49 -0.19
C ARG A 11 16.42 -4.12 -0.99
N LEU A 12 15.80 -3.37 -1.88
CA LEU A 12 14.79 -3.90 -2.80
C LEU A 12 15.36 -5.06 -3.65
N ARG A 13 16.57 -4.88 -4.19
CA ARG A 13 17.25 -5.91 -4.98
C ARG A 13 17.55 -7.17 -4.16
N GLU A 14 18.01 -7.03 -2.92
CA GLU A 14 18.24 -8.15 -2.00
C GLU A 14 16.96 -8.94 -1.72
N LEU A 15 15.83 -8.26 -1.60
CA LEU A 15 14.51 -8.85 -1.36
C LEU A 15 13.88 -9.42 -2.64
N GLY A 16 14.48 -9.18 -3.81
CA GLY A 16 13.87 -9.55 -5.09
C GLY A 16 12.59 -8.76 -5.41
N ILE A 17 12.47 -7.54 -4.88
CA ILE A 17 11.32 -6.66 -5.09
C ILE A 17 11.65 -5.67 -6.21
N GLU A 18 10.82 -5.65 -7.25
CA GLU A 18 10.82 -4.63 -8.29
C GLU A 18 9.65 -3.67 -8.05
N LEU A 19 9.92 -2.36 -8.08
CA LEU A 19 8.85 -1.37 -8.04
C LEU A 19 8.14 -1.36 -9.38
N PRO A 20 6.79 -1.36 -9.38
CA PRO A 20 6.03 -1.30 -10.64
C PRO A 20 6.19 0.06 -11.33
N ALA A 21 5.89 0.11 -12.63
CA ALA A 21 5.73 1.38 -13.32
C ALA A 21 4.55 2.14 -12.72
N VAL A 22 4.70 3.46 -12.58
CA VAL A 22 3.62 4.31 -12.05
C VAL A 22 2.43 4.29 -13.00
N ALA A 23 1.25 3.96 -12.51
CA ALA A 23 0.02 4.02 -13.28
C ALA A 23 -0.30 5.49 -13.63
N ALA A 24 -0.62 5.74 -14.90
CA ALA A 24 -1.05 7.08 -15.32
C ALA A 24 -2.32 7.49 -14.54
N PRO A 25 -2.37 8.72 -14.00
CA PRO A 25 -3.56 9.20 -13.31
C PRO A 25 -4.77 9.17 -14.25
N VAL A 26 -5.87 8.60 -13.78
CA VAL A 26 -7.14 8.55 -14.52
C VAL A 26 -8.00 9.81 -14.36
N ALA A 27 -7.52 10.82 -13.59
CA ALA A 27 -8.24 12.05 -13.28
C ALA A 27 -7.28 13.26 -13.16
N ALA A 28 -7.81 14.41 -12.78
CA ALA A 28 -7.06 15.67 -12.66
C ALA A 28 -6.24 15.75 -11.36
N TYR A 29 -5.33 14.79 -11.13
CA TYR A 29 -4.41 14.75 -10.00
C TYR A 29 -3.07 14.14 -10.40
N VAL A 30 -2.07 14.18 -9.52
CA VAL A 30 -0.75 13.58 -9.70
C VAL A 30 -0.53 12.44 -8.69
N PRO A 31 0.33 11.44 -8.99
CA PRO A 31 0.55 10.29 -8.10
C PRO A 31 1.17 10.67 -6.75
N ALA A 32 2.00 11.71 -6.72
CA ALA A 32 2.62 12.19 -5.49
C ALA A 32 2.97 13.69 -5.60
N VAL A 33 3.07 14.35 -4.44
CA VAL A 33 3.52 15.75 -4.33
C VAL A 33 4.57 15.86 -3.23
N ARG A 34 5.58 16.73 -3.44
CA ARG A 34 6.61 17.03 -2.44
C ARG A 34 6.35 18.40 -1.82
N VAL A 35 6.45 18.47 -0.50
CA VAL A 35 6.41 19.73 0.28
C VAL A 35 7.57 19.71 1.29
N GLY A 36 8.61 20.49 1.03
CA GLY A 36 9.82 20.44 1.84
C GLY A 36 10.46 19.05 1.80
N ASP A 37 10.64 18.44 2.96
CA ASP A 37 11.21 17.10 3.11
C ASP A 37 10.13 16.00 3.22
N LEU A 38 8.88 16.30 2.90
CA LEU A 38 7.79 15.34 2.90
C LEU A 38 7.26 15.10 1.49
N VAL A 39 6.96 13.84 1.20
CA VAL A 39 6.24 13.41 0.00
C VAL A 39 4.93 12.77 0.41
N TYR A 40 3.85 13.21 -0.20
CA TYR A 40 2.48 12.71 -0.02
C TYR A 40 2.08 11.98 -1.29
N THR A 41 1.64 10.74 -1.20
CA THR A 41 1.07 10.05 -2.37
C THR A 41 -0.43 10.26 -2.44
N SER A 42 -0.96 10.18 -3.65
CA SER A 42 -2.38 9.86 -3.85
C SER A 42 -2.67 8.45 -3.38
N GLY A 43 -3.93 8.12 -3.11
CA GLY A 43 -4.35 6.76 -2.82
C GLY A 43 -4.01 5.83 -3.98
N GLN A 44 -3.38 4.70 -3.68
CA GLN A 44 -2.97 3.71 -4.65
C GLN A 44 -3.81 2.44 -4.52
N LEU A 45 -4.23 1.93 -5.66
CA LEU A 45 -4.98 0.69 -5.80
C LEU A 45 -4.02 -0.48 -6.10
N PRO A 46 -4.42 -1.73 -5.86
CA PRO A 46 -3.58 -2.91 -6.09
C PRO A 46 -3.54 -3.32 -7.56
N PHE A 47 -3.06 -2.45 -8.43
CA PHE A 47 -2.84 -2.76 -9.84
C PHE A 47 -1.57 -3.58 -10.04
N VAL A 48 -1.69 -4.61 -10.87
CA VAL A 48 -0.59 -5.41 -11.41
C VAL A 48 -0.77 -5.46 -12.91
N ASP A 49 0.20 -4.98 -13.68
CA ASP A 49 0.18 -4.94 -15.15
C ASP A 49 -1.10 -4.29 -15.74
N GLY A 50 -1.62 -3.28 -15.03
CA GLY A 50 -2.80 -2.52 -15.46
C GLY A 50 -4.15 -3.14 -15.06
N GLU A 51 -4.15 -4.27 -14.36
CA GLU A 51 -5.37 -4.93 -13.87
C GLU A 51 -5.41 -4.94 -12.34
N LEU A 52 -6.60 -4.82 -11.76
CA LEU A 52 -6.76 -4.98 -10.31
C LEU A 52 -6.52 -6.44 -9.90
N LEU A 53 -5.72 -6.63 -8.86
CA LEU A 53 -5.45 -7.96 -8.29
C LEU A 53 -6.72 -8.66 -7.80
N ALA A 54 -7.68 -7.90 -7.27
CA ALA A 54 -8.96 -8.38 -6.77
C ALA A 54 -10.01 -7.27 -6.84
N ALA A 55 -11.29 -7.64 -6.88
CA ALA A 55 -12.41 -6.71 -6.82
C ALA A 55 -13.50 -7.26 -5.90
N GLY A 56 -14.10 -6.39 -5.09
CA GLY A 56 -15.16 -6.72 -4.15
C GLY A 56 -14.89 -6.27 -2.72
N LYS A 57 -15.89 -6.41 -1.87
CA LYS A 57 -15.79 -6.07 -0.44
C LYS A 57 -15.12 -7.19 0.35
N VAL A 58 -14.32 -6.79 1.32
CA VAL A 58 -13.67 -7.72 2.24
C VAL A 58 -14.65 -8.22 3.29
N ARG A 59 -14.70 -9.54 3.48
CA ARG A 59 -15.50 -10.19 4.54
C ARG A 59 -14.77 -11.38 5.10
N GLU A 60 -15.10 -11.74 6.34
CA GLU A 60 -14.67 -13.01 6.92
C GLU A 60 -15.23 -14.18 6.12
N VAL A 61 -14.38 -15.17 5.87
CA VAL A 61 -14.82 -16.45 5.26
C VAL A 61 -15.35 -17.31 6.39
N SER A 62 -16.64 -17.63 6.38
CA SER A 62 -17.19 -18.56 7.35
C SER A 62 -16.63 -19.96 7.14
N ALA A 63 -16.34 -20.67 8.25
CA ALA A 63 -15.83 -22.04 8.23
C ALA A 63 -16.76 -23.06 7.51
N ALA A 64 -17.94 -22.65 7.12
CA ALA A 64 -18.94 -23.47 6.42
C ALA A 64 -18.78 -23.48 4.88
N GLY A 65 -17.71 -22.88 4.33
CA GLY A 65 -17.42 -22.97 2.89
C GLY A 65 -18.45 -22.32 1.97
N GLN A 66 -19.34 -21.50 2.51
CA GLN A 66 -20.26 -20.72 1.71
C GLN A 66 -19.56 -19.47 1.22
N SER A 67 -18.98 -19.54 0.03
CA SER A 67 -18.69 -18.37 -0.78
C SER A 67 -20.03 -17.81 -1.29
N ASP A 68 -20.79 -17.22 -0.39
CA ASP A 68 -22.04 -16.55 -0.77
C ASP A 68 -21.69 -15.19 -1.33
N SER A 69 -21.67 -15.16 -2.62
CA SER A 69 -21.71 -14.05 -3.55
C SER A 69 -20.42 -13.88 -4.37
N GLN A 70 -20.57 -13.95 -5.66
CA GLN A 70 -19.64 -13.39 -6.64
C GLN A 70 -19.28 -11.96 -6.19
N GLY A 71 -17.97 -11.68 -6.01
CA GLY A 71 -17.47 -10.34 -5.67
C GLY A 71 -17.19 -10.11 -4.20
N SER A 72 -16.89 -11.14 -3.40
CA SER A 72 -16.30 -10.98 -2.07
C SER A 72 -14.80 -11.33 -2.08
N VAL A 73 -14.03 -10.62 -1.27
CA VAL A 73 -12.57 -10.81 -1.12
C VAL A 73 -12.30 -11.30 0.29
N SER A 74 -11.45 -12.33 0.44
CA SER A 74 -11.03 -12.80 1.76
C SER A 74 -10.07 -11.80 2.43
N PRO A 75 -9.93 -11.82 3.76
CA PRO A 75 -8.94 -10.98 4.46
C PRO A 75 -7.51 -11.21 3.98
N GLU A 76 -7.14 -12.46 3.65
CA GLU A 76 -5.82 -12.81 3.12
C GLU A 76 -5.60 -12.20 1.72
N GLN A 77 -6.56 -12.35 0.82
CA GLN A 77 -6.48 -11.74 -0.51
C GLN A 77 -6.41 -10.21 -0.42
N ALA A 78 -7.16 -9.60 0.49
CA ALA A 78 -7.14 -8.17 0.72
C ALA A 78 -5.79 -7.71 1.31
N ARG A 79 -5.15 -8.52 2.17
CA ARG A 79 -3.81 -8.26 2.69
C ARG A 79 -2.76 -8.29 1.59
N ASP A 80 -2.83 -9.27 0.68
CA ASP A 80 -1.94 -9.31 -0.49
C ASP A 80 -2.17 -8.09 -1.40
N ALA A 81 -3.43 -7.71 -1.59
CA ALA A 81 -3.79 -6.49 -2.32
C ALA A 81 -3.23 -5.22 -1.65
N ALA A 82 -3.26 -5.12 -0.31
CA ALA A 82 -2.67 -4.00 0.42
C ALA A 82 -1.15 -3.92 0.24
N ARG A 83 -0.45 -5.06 0.17
CA ARG A 83 0.98 -5.12 -0.16
C ARG A 83 1.27 -4.56 -1.56
N ILE A 84 0.47 -4.93 -2.55
CA ILE A 84 0.62 -4.42 -3.92
C ILE A 84 0.31 -2.91 -3.99
N ALA A 85 -0.76 -2.45 -3.34
CA ALA A 85 -1.08 -1.03 -3.27
C ALA A 85 0.06 -0.22 -2.62
N ALA A 86 0.72 -0.76 -1.59
CA ALA A 86 1.89 -0.15 -0.97
C ALA A 86 3.11 -0.10 -1.90
N LEU A 87 3.34 -1.12 -2.73
CA LEU A 87 4.37 -1.08 -3.78
C LEU A 87 4.08 0.00 -4.81
N ASN A 88 2.83 0.16 -5.23
CA ASN A 88 2.41 1.23 -6.13
C ASN A 88 2.61 2.61 -5.50
N ALA A 89 2.40 2.76 -4.17
CA ALA A 89 2.68 4.00 -3.46
C ALA A 89 4.19 4.30 -3.42
N LEU A 90 5.04 3.30 -3.18
CA LEU A 90 6.50 3.48 -3.27
C LEU A 90 6.96 3.81 -4.70
N ALA A 91 6.35 3.23 -5.71
CA ALA A 91 6.64 3.56 -7.11
C ALA A 91 6.31 5.04 -7.42
N ALA A 92 5.21 5.58 -6.90
CA ALA A 92 4.88 7.00 -7.04
C ALA A 92 5.90 7.92 -6.35
N VAL A 93 6.46 7.50 -5.21
CA VAL A 93 7.55 8.21 -4.54
C VAL A 93 8.84 8.13 -5.35
N ASP A 94 9.17 6.93 -5.86
CA ASP A 94 10.38 6.70 -6.67
C ASP A 94 10.38 7.57 -7.94
N ASP A 95 9.28 7.61 -8.65
CA ASP A 95 9.12 8.42 -9.86
C ASP A 95 9.31 9.92 -9.60
N LEU A 96 8.87 10.40 -8.42
CA LEU A 96 8.95 11.83 -8.09
C LEU A 96 10.34 12.26 -7.59
N VAL A 97 11.00 11.46 -6.74
CA VAL A 97 12.21 11.88 -6.01
C VAL A 97 13.33 10.83 -6.02
N GLY A 98 13.08 9.62 -6.51
CA GLY A 98 13.97 8.47 -6.39
C GLY A 98 13.83 7.78 -5.03
N ILE A 99 13.76 6.45 -5.04
CA ILE A 99 13.51 5.65 -3.82
C ILE A 99 14.62 5.81 -2.77
N ASP A 100 15.85 6.04 -3.22
CA ASP A 100 17.00 6.23 -2.33
C ASP A 100 16.97 7.55 -1.57
N ALA A 101 16.10 8.49 -1.97
CA ALA A 101 15.88 9.72 -1.21
C ALA A 101 15.04 9.50 0.05
N VAL A 102 14.32 8.39 0.14
CA VAL A 102 13.43 8.10 1.29
C VAL A 102 14.25 7.80 2.54
N GLU A 103 14.00 8.58 3.59
CA GLU A 103 14.62 8.40 4.90
C GLU A 103 13.76 7.57 5.85
N ARG A 104 12.45 7.75 5.80
CA ARG A 104 11.50 6.95 6.59
C ARG A 104 10.06 7.08 6.12
N ILE A 105 9.26 6.08 6.48
CA ILE A 105 7.80 6.13 6.36
C ILE A 105 7.24 6.87 7.57
N ILE A 106 6.43 7.90 7.35
CA ILE A 106 5.83 8.72 8.42
C ILE A 106 4.44 8.24 8.75
N LYS A 107 3.59 8.08 7.74
CA LYS A 107 2.18 7.73 7.89
C LYS A 107 1.74 6.78 6.80
N VAL A 108 0.94 5.81 7.19
CA VAL A 108 0.19 4.94 6.29
C VAL A 108 -1.29 5.11 6.57
N THR A 109 -2.08 5.41 5.55
CA THR A 109 -3.53 5.35 5.62
C THR A 109 -4.02 4.26 4.69
N GLY A 110 -4.69 3.27 5.25
CA GLY A 110 -5.29 2.17 4.50
C GLY A 110 -6.81 2.20 4.61
N PHE A 111 -7.47 2.16 3.46
CA PHE A 111 -8.92 2.06 3.32
C PHE A 111 -9.28 0.66 2.85
N VAL A 112 -10.26 0.05 3.51
CA VAL A 112 -10.72 -1.30 3.18
C VAL A 112 -12.21 -1.26 2.87
N ALA A 113 -12.59 -1.59 1.64
CA ALA A 113 -13.99 -1.75 1.27
C ALA A 113 -14.57 -2.93 2.06
N SER A 114 -15.34 -2.64 3.08
CA SER A 114 -15.73 -3.60 4.12
C SER A 114 -17.18 -4.02 3.97
N ALA A 115 -17.42 -5.33 3.94
CA ALA A 115 -18.77 -5.86 4.08
C ALA A 115 -19.32 -5.56 5.48
N PRO A 116 -20.65 -5.49 5.67
CA PRO A 116 -21.24 -5.27 6.98
C PRO A 116 -20.71 -6.25 8.02
N GLY A 117 -20.25 -5.72 9.17
CA GLY A 117 -19.71 -6.51 10.27
C GLY A 117 -18.22 -6.89 10.17
N PHE A 118 -17.55 -6.58 9.05
CA PHE A 118 -16.11 -6.80 8.94
C PHE A 118 -15.34 -5.72 9.73
N ASN A 119 -14.53 -6.14 10.69
CA ASN A 119 -13.71 -5.26 11.56
C ASN A 119 -12.21 -5.62 11.52
N GLY A 120 -11.79 -6.44 10.55
CA GLY A 120 -10.41 -6.91 10.39
C GLY A 120 -9.50 -5.98 9.58
N GLN A 121 -9.87 -4.70 9.38
CA GLN A 121 -9.09 -3.74 8.58
C GLN A 121 -7.62 -3.64 9.02
N PRO A 122 -7.26 -3.63 10.32
CA PRO A 122 -5.86 -3.60 10.72
C PRO A 122 -5.05 -4.79 10.21
N GLY A 123 -5.63 -5.99 10.21
CA GLY A 123 -5.00 -7.21 9.69
C GLY A 123 -4.77 -7.14 8.16
N VAL A 124 -5.72 -6.57 7.43
CA VAL A 124 -5.60 -6.35 5.98
C VAL A 124 -4.45 -5.38 5.68
N ILE A 125 -4.41 -4.23 6.35
CA ILE A 125 -3.40 -3.20 6.08
C ILE A 125 -2.01 -3.60 6.62
N ASN A 126 -1.89 -4.65 7.42
CA ASN A 126 -0.59 -5.25 7.76
C ASN A 126 0.19 -5.67 6.51
N GLY A 127 -0.47 -6.01 5.40
CA GLY A 127 0.22 -6.28 4.13
C GLY A 127 1.10 -5.12 3.67
N ALA A 128 0.63 -3.88 3.82
CA ALA A 128 1.42 -2.68 3.55
C ALA A 128 2.48 -2.42 4.63
N SER A 129 2.10 -2.48 5.91
CA SER A 129 3.00 -2.15 7.03
C SER A 129 4.19 -3.10 7.13
N GLU A 130 3.98 -4.39 6.90
CA GLU A 130 5.04 -5.40 6.90
C GLU A 130 6.01 -5.21 5.74
N LEU A 131 5.51 -4.87 4.54
CA LEU A 131 6.36 -4.53 3.40
C LEU A 131 7.30 -3.37 3.74
N PHE A 132 6.80 -2.31 4.36
CA PHE A 132 7.64 -1.18 4.76
C PHE A 132 8.68 -1.57 5.81
N GLY A 133 8.34 -2.45 6.75
CA GLY A 133 9.28 -3.03 7.70
C GLY A 133 10.38 -3.86 7.03
N GLU A 134 10.03 -4.67 6.03
CA GLU A 134 10.98 -5.49 5.26
C GLU A 134 11.99 -4.62 4.49
N ILE A 135 11.50 -3.54 3.87
CA ILE A 135 12.33 -2.66 3.02
C ILE A 135 13.16 -1.70 3.87
N PHE A 136 12.54 -1.02 4.84
CA PHE A 136 13.14 0.12 5.55
C PHE A 136 13.62 -0.21 6.97
N GLY A 137 13.34 -1.42 7.49
CA GLY A 137 13.67 -1.77 8.88
C GLY A 137 13.01 -0.79 9.87
N ASP A 138 13.79 -0.23 10.80
CA ASP A 138 13.29 0.73 11.80
C ASP A 138 12.72 2.00 11.18
N ALA A 139 13.23 2.43 10.03
CA ALA A 139 12.70 3.57 9.29
C ALA A 139 11.34 3.27 8.62
N GLY A 140 10.94 2.01 8.56
CA GLY A 140 9.61 1.58 8.13
C GLY A 140 8.52 1.68 9.20
N GLN A 141 8.90 1.91 10.47
CA GLN A 141 7.94 2.13 11.56
C GLN A 141 7.22 3.48 11.37
N HIS A 142 5.89 3.43 11.40
CA HIS A 142 5.05 4.56 10.98
C HIS A 142 3.80 4.69 11.84
N ALA A 143 3.22 5.89 11.86
CA ALA A 143 1.86 6.09 12.35
C ALA A 143 0.85 5.54 11.31
N ARG A 144 -0.29 5.00 11.75
CA ARG A 144 -1.23 4.36 10.85
C ARG A 144 -2.68 4.67 11.18
N SER A 145 -3.50 4.76 10.12
CA SER A 145 -4.94 4.57 10.19
C SER A 145 -5.32 3.43 9.23
N ALA A 146 -6.12 2.48 9.71
CA ALA A 146 -6.67 1.38 8.92
C ALA A 146 -8.16 1.32 9.18
N VAL A 147 -8.97 1.77 8.21
CA VAL A 147 -10.40 2.02 8.39
C VAL A 147 -11.22 1.35 7.31
N GLY A 148 -12.44 0.96 7.69
CA GLY A 148 -13.43 0.45 6.76
C GLY A 148 -14.16 1.59 6.06
N VAL A 149 -14.41 1.41 4.77
CA VAL A 149 -15.25 2.28 3.95
C VAL A 149 -16.31 1.44 3.26
N ASN A 150 -17.41 2.09 2.87
CA ASN A 150 -18.49 1.36 2.22
C ASN A 150 -18.13 0.93 0.80
N GLU A 151 -17.52 1.82 0.02
CA GLU A 151 -17.13 1.60 -1.38
C GLU A 151 -15.75 2.22 -1.65
N LEU A 152 -15.02 1.65 -2.62
CA LEU A 152 -13.81 2.20 -3.19
C LEU A 152 -13.90 2.24 -4.72
N PRO A 153 -13.15 3.11 -5.39
CA PRO A 153 -13.14 3.20 -6.84
C PRO A 153 -12.86 1.84 -7.50
N LEU A 154 -13.49 1.59 -8.64
CA LEU A 154 -13.34 0.35 -9.42
C LEU A 154 -13.64 -0.94 -8.64
N ASN A 155 -14.40 -0.82 -7.54
CA ASN A 155 -14.71 -1.95 -6.65
C ASN A 155 -13.45 -2.62 -6.07
N THR A 156 -12.34 -1.88 -5.92
CA THR A 156 -11.13 -2.41 -5.28
C THR A 156 -11.37 -2.74 -3.82
N PRO A 157 -10.77 -3.81 -3.28
CA PRO A 157 -10.93 -4.14 -1.86
C PRO A 157 -10.15 -3.21 -0.92
N VAL A 158 -9.08 -2.60 -1.41
CA VAL A 158 -8.20 -1.73 -0.61
C VAL A 158 -7.67 -0.55 -1.40
N GLU A 159 -7.33 0.50 -0.68
CA GLU A 159 -6.59 1.66 -1.16
C GLU A 159 -5.58 2.08 -0.09
N VAL A 160 -4.36 2.41 -0.49
CA VAL A 160 -3.28 2.80 0.43
C VAL A 160 -2.66 4.11 -0.02
N GLU A 161 -2.51 5.06 0.90
CA GLU A 161 -1.72 6.27 0.74
C GLU A 161 -0.63 6.36 1.81
N ILE A 162 0.48 7.02 1.48
CA ILE A 162 1.60 7.18 2.41
C ILE A 162 2.11 8.62 2.44
N ILE A 163 2.71 8.96 3.58
CA ILE A 163 3.56 10.14 3.73
C ILE A 163 4.93 9.62 4.09
N VAL A 164 5.95 10.07 3.36
CA VAL A 164 7.34 9.72 3.60
C VAL A 164 8.19 10.95 3.83
N GLN A 165 9.23 10.82 4.64
CA GLN A 165 10.29 11.82 4.75
C GLN A 165 11.40 11.49 3.75
N VAL A 166 11.91 12.50 3.07
CA VAL A 166 12.98 12.38 2.08
C VAL A 166 14.11 13.36 2.42
N ARG A 167 15.31 13.04 1.95
CA ARG A 167 16.46 13.95 2.05
C ARG A 167 16.19 15.26 1.32
N SER A 168 16.70 16.33 1.91
CA SER A 168 16.69 17.69 1.34
C SER A 168 17.46 17.78 0.03
#